data_d14a2d7e7aa4bd787bf015254609648a
#
_entry.id   d14a2d7e7aa4bd787bf015254609648a
#
_cell.length_a   1.000
_cell.length_b   1.000
_cell.length_c   1.000
_cell.angle_alpha   90.00
_cell.angle_beta   90.00
_cell.angle_gamma   90.00
#
_symmetry.space_group_name_H-M   'P 1'
#
loop_
_entity.id
_entity.type
_entity.pdbx_description
1 polymer ?
#
loop_
_entity_poly.entity_id
_entity_poly.type
_entity_poly.pdbx_seq_one_letter_code
_entity_poly.pdbx_strand_id
1 'polypeptide(L)'
;NSHRADDDYISHTGGSQNADAKNLIAFDLFQESAGLKGMNIDTIGSRHSSLLAIMSAGASRVMSEEELMKVVAKRMPSYYQENDCHQLIHDFYAKYGDGSKPFSRDVIRVNALAEQAAKSLLAGDCKSPERLTGSNLCVQSSEDEEYPAPPPMPKKLPKLVELLISKTPEIYQPAVAHAIFPSLATHLWRTRFRYIDNVEHEATLMTCLLAGTGAGKSCVQKPIDFIMEDIRKRDAENLKREKEWKDEMMRKGANKDKRKRPENLIIQEIDADMTNPAFVMRTAEAKEHFLYTSLNEIDQFDALKGSGLQQFRIMCLAFDTGNLYGQTRVGTQSVTERVTIRFNWNASTTIHKGIKYFKRVLTDGPVSRINFCTIPERDIGEDIPVYGTYDDEFRNSLKPYIDN
;
A
#
# COMPACT_ATOMS: atom_id res chain seq x y z
N ASN A 1 12.42 57.41 36.77
CA ASN A 1 11.29 56.50 37.05
C ASN A 1 10.17 56.73 36.05
N SER A 2 10.32 56.30 34.83
CA SER A 2 9.23 56.10 33.86
C SER A 2 9.81 55.44 32.61
N HIS A 3 9.98 54.12 32.64
CA HIS A 3 10.21 53.27 31.46
C HIS A 3 10.13 51.82 31.90
N ARG A 4 8.87 51.36 32.12
CA ARG A 4 8.59 49.90 32.32
C ARG A 4 7.09 49.61 32.16
N ALA A 5 6.43 50.11 31.14
CA ALA A 5 5.02 49.84 30.95
C ALA A 5 4.65 49.45 29.46
N ASP A 6 5.60 49.53 28.51
CA ASP A 6 5.28 49.28 27.12
C ASP A 6 5.74 47.94 26.54
N ASP A 7 6.57 47.16 27.27
CA ASP A 7 7.08 45.90 26.75
C ASP A 7 6.15 44.66 27.00
N ASP A 8 5.18 44.78 27.91
CA ASP A 8 4.26 43.68 28.21
C ASP A 8 3.02 43.57 27.27
N TYR A 9 2.76 44.64 26.47
CA TYR A 9 1.56 44.68 25.61
C TYR A 9 1.79 44.05 24.21
N ILE A 10 3.05 43.90 23.79
CA ILE A 10 3.41 43.37 22.45
C ILE A 10 3.51 41.83 22.49
N SER A 11 3.78 41.21 23.64
CA SER A 11 3.91 39.75 23.75
C SER A 11 2.57 39.01 23.78
N HIS A 12 1.49 39.64 24.21
CA HIS A 12 0.17 38.97 24.30
C HIS A 12 -0.61 38.98 22.96
N THR A 13 -0.36 39.89 22.02
CA THR A 13 -1.06 39.93 20.74
C THR A 13 -0.51 38.95 19.72
N GLY A 14 0.79 38.62 19.74
CA GLY A 14 1.40 37.63 18.85
C GLY A 14 1.02 36.20 19.17
N GLY A 15 0.82 35.87 20.44
CA GLY A 15 0.42 34.53 20.88
C GLY A 15 -1.01 34.17 20.48
N SER A 16 -1.94 35.14 20.56
CA SER A 16 -3.35 34.91 20.20
C SER A 16 -3.55 34.74 18.68
N GLN A 17 -2.85 35.52 17.87
CA GLN A 17 -2.95 35.43 16.40
C GLN A 17 -2.38 34.11 15.87
N ASN A 18 -1.33 33.58 16.52
CA ASN A 18 -0.75 32.28 16.15
C ASN A 18 -1.70 31.12 16.50
N ALA A 19 -2.36 31.17 17.65
CA ALA A 19 -3.33 30.16 18.06
C ALA A 19 -4.57 30.14 17.14
N ASP A 20 -5.07 31.31 16.78
CA ASP A 20 -6.23 31.43 15.87
C ASP A 20 -5.91 30.91 14.45
N ALA A 21 -4.73 31.22 13.91
CA ALA A 21 -4.28 30.72 12.61
C ALA A 21 -4.10 29.20 12.65
N LYS A 22 -3.45 28.66 13.68
CA LYS A 22 -3.27 27.23 13.89
C LYS A 22 -4.60 26.48 13.92
N ASN A 23 -5.58 27.00 14.68
CA ASN A 23 -6.88 26.35 14.84
C ASN A 23 -7.70 26.33 13.54
N LEU A 24 -7.63 27.39 12.72
CA LEU A 24 -8.24 27.43 11.39
C LEU A 24 -7.64 26.36 10.47
N ILE A 25 -6.31 26.28 10.42
CA ILE A 25 -5.59 25.28 9.59
C ILE A 25 -5.90 23.85 10.08
N ALA A 26 -5.89 23.63 11.40
CA ALA A 26 -6.24 22.32 11.96
C ALA A 26 -7.66 21.89 11.58
N PHE A 27 -8.62 22.80 11.62
CA PHE A 27 -10.00 22.52 11.22
C PHE A 27 -10.08 22.11 9.74
N ASP A 28 -9.41 22.84 8.85
CA ASP A 28 -9.39 22.55 7.42
C ASP A 28 -8.76 21.16 7.13
N LEU A 29 -7.67 20.81 7.85
CA LEU A 29 -7.04 19.50 7.75
C LEU A 29 -7.94 18.36 8.29
N PHE A 30 -8.73 18.61 9.34
CA PHE A 30 -9.71 17.63 9.81
C PHE A 30 -10.91 17.53 8.87
N GLN A 31 -11.30 18.61 8.19
CA GLN A 31 -12.28 18.55 7.10
C GLN A 31 -11.81 17.61 5.98
N GLU A 32 -10.54 17.71 5.58
CA GLU A 32 -9.97 16.76 4.60
C GLU A 32 -9.95 15.31 5.12
N SER A 33 -9.56 15.12 6.37
CA SER A 33 -9.51 13.81 7.01
C SER A 33 -10.90 13.18 7.15
N ALA A 34 -11.94 13.99 7.28
CA ALA A 34 -13.34 13.58 7.27
C ALA A 34 -13.89 13.23 5.86
N GLY A 35 -13.08 13.36 4.80
CA GLY A 35 -13.49 13.10 3.42
C GLY A 35 -14.27 14.25 2.77
N LEU A 36 -14.26 15.45 3.38
CA LEU A 36 -15.02 16.62 2.94
C LEU A 36 -14.17 17.64 2.19
N LYS A 37 -13.04 17.21 1.61
CA LYS A 37 -12.12 18.08 0.87
C LYS A 37 -12.82 18.78 -0.29
N GLY A 38 -12.70 20.11 -0.35
CA GLY A 38 -13.28 20.92 -1.43
C GLY A 38 -14.81 21.04 -1.41
N MET A 39 -15.48 20.46 -0.41
CA MET A 39 -16.93 20.61 -0.25
C MET A 39 -17.29 21.87 0.51
N ASN A 40 -18.37 22.51 0.12
CA ASN A 40 -18.97 23.59 0.93
C ASN A 40 -19.71 22.96 2.12
N ILE A 41 -19.07 23.02 3.30
CA ILE A 41 -19.59 22.41 4.53
C ILE A 41 -20.73 23.19 5.20
N ASP A 42 -20.97 24.45 4.78
CA ASP A 42 -22.04 25.31 5.29
C ASP A 42 -23.35 25.21 4.48
N THR A 43 -23.50 24.13 3.70
CA THR A 43 -24.69 23.89 2.86
C THR A 43 -25.84 23.35 3.68
N ILE A 44 -27.04 23.93 3.51
CA ILE A 44 -28.28 23.48 4.16
C ILE A 44 -28.54 22.00 3.84
N GLY A 45 -28.80 21.19 4.86
CA GLY A 45 -29.04 19.75 4.78
C GLY A 45 -27.81 18.87 5.02
N SER A 46 -26.59 19.39 4.87
CA SER A 46 -25.36 18.61 5.15
C SER A 46 -24.49 19.20 6.27
N ARG A 47 -24.69 20.46 6.65
CA ARG A 47 -23.82 21.19 7.60
C ARG A 47 -23.72 20.54 8.99
N HIS A 48 -24.82 20.02 9.54
CA HIS A 48 -24.81 19.29 10.82
C HIS A 48 -23.92 18.04 10.74
N SER A 49 -24.13 17.19 9.74
CA SER A 49 -23.33 15.98 9.53
C SER A 49 -21.88 16.29 9.19
N SER A 50 -21.62 17.37 8.45
CA SER A 50 -20.26 17.81 8.12
C SER A 50 -19.49 18.25 9.38
N LEU A 51 -20.08 19.08 10.23
CA LEU A 51 -19.46 19.51 11.48
C LEU A 51 -19.23 18.34 12.44
N LEU A 52 -20.20 17.43 12.56
CA LEU A 52 -20.07 16.22 13.36
C LEU A 52 -18.92 15.33 12.88
N ALA A 53 -18.78 15.16 11.56
CA ALA A 53 -17.69 14.39 10.97
C ALA A 53 -16.31 15.03 11.24
N ILE A 54 -16.19 16.36 11.14
CA ILE A 54 -14.95 17.10 11.41
C ILE A 54 -14.56 17.00 12.89
N MET A 55 -15.49 17.15 13.81
CA MET A 55 -15.27 16.97 15.25
C MET A 55 -14.80 15.54 15.56
N SER A 56 -15.47 14.56 14.93
CA SER A 56 -15.14 13.13 15.11
C SER A 56 -13.78 12.76 14.50
N ALA A 57 -13.35 13.45 13.44
CA ALA A 57 -12.03 13.28 12.85
C ALA A 57 -10.89 13.76 13.74
N GLY A 58 -11.19 14.62 14.72
CA GLY A 58 -10.21 15.03 15.72
C GLY A 58 -10.18 16.52 16.07
N ALA A 59 -10.98 17.37 15.43
CA ALA A 59 -10.97 18.81 15.71
C ALA A 59 -11.27 19.11 17.18
N SER A 60 -12.22 18.41 17.79
CA SER A 60 -12.58 18.50 19.21
C SER A 60 -11.48 18.04 20.18
N ARG A 61 -10.44 17.36 19.69
CA ARG A 61 -9.32 16.88 20.50
C ARG A 61 -8.17 17.89 20.54
N VAL A 62 -8.09 18.77 19.54
CA VAL A 62 -6.99 19.72 19.36
C VAL A 62 -7.40 21.14 19.78
N MET A 63 -8.69 21.43 19.76
CA MET A 63 -9.26 22.72 20.12
C MET A 63 -10.17 22.56 21.35
N SER A 64 -10.22 23.60 22.18
CA SER A 64 -11.26 23.73 23.22
C SER A 64 -12.62 24.05 22.56
N GLU A 65 -13.71 23.90 23.33
CA GLU A 65 -15.06 24.25 22.85
C GLU A 65 -15.14 25.70 22.36
N GLU A 66 -14.55 26.64 23.09
CA GLU A 66 -14.53 28.07 22.72
C GLU A 66 -13.73 28.33 21.44
N GLU A 67 -12.57 27.66 21.29
CA GLU A 67 -11.74 27.76 20.09
C GLU A 67 -12.46 27.20 18.87
N LEU A 68 -13.10 26.04 18.99
CA LEU A 68 -13.89 25.45 17.92
C LEU A 68 -15.06 26.37 17.51
N MET A 69 -15.76 26.95 18.46
CA MET A 69 -16.83 27.93 18.20
C MET A 69 -16.32 29.11 17.34
N LYS A 70 -15.15 29.67 17.68
CA LYS A 70 -14.54 30.75 16.89
C LYS A 70 -14.18 30.33 15.46
N VAL A 71 -13.71 29.09 15.28
CA VAL A 71 -13.38 28.54 13.98
C VAL A 71 -14.64 28.29 13.16
N VAL A 72 -15.69 27.69 13.76
CA VAL A 72 -16.96 27.42 13.09
C VAL A 72 -17.65 28.74 12.67
N ALA A 73 -17.58 29.80 13.48
CA ALA A 73 -18.08 31.10 13.10
C ALA A 73 -17.42 31.66 11.81
N LYS A 74 -16.16 31.30 11.55
CA LYS A 74 -15.43 31.73 10.34
C LYS A 74 -15.62 30.76 9.14
N ARG A 75 -15.73 29.47 9.37
CA ARG A 75 -15.81 28.43 8.31
C ARG A 75 -17.23 28.03 7.92
N MET A 76 -18.19 28.18 8.83
CA MET A 76 -19.58 27.84 8.67
C MET A 76 -20.49 28.97 9.21
N PRO A 77 -20.39 30.20 8.68
CA PRO A 77 -21.05 31.37 9.24
C PRO A 77 -22.58 31.25 9.24
N SER A 78 -23.18 30.60 8.24
CA SER A 78 -24.64 30.41 8.20
C SER A 78 -25.11 29.42 9.26
N TYR A 79 -24.38 28.31 9.47
CA TYR A 79 -24.74 27.31 10.48
C TYR A 79 -24.47 27.82 11.90
N TYR A 80 -23.43 28.62 12.09
CA TYR A 80 -23.09 29.21 13.39
C TYR A 80 -24.21 30.11 13.97
N GLN A 81 -25.07 30.70 13.10
CA GLN A 81 -26.21 31.49 13.56
C GLN A 81 -27.35 30.66 14.15
N GLU A 82 -27.31 29.35 14.03
CA GLU A 82 -28.37 28.47 14.47
C GLU A 82 -28.08 27.86 15.85
N ASN A 83 -29.08 27.81 16.71
CA ASN A 83 -28.95 27.16 18.01
C ASN A 83 -28.55 25.71 17.94
N ASP A 84 -28.93 25.01 16.86
CA ASP A 84 -28.54 23.60 16.60
C ASP A 84 -27.01 23.42 16.51
N CYS A 85 -26.31 24.40 15.91
CA CYS A 85 -24.84 24.39 15.85
C CYS A 85 -24.19 24.43 17.25
N HIS A 86 -24.65 25.37 18.06
CA HIS A 86 -24.12 25.54 19.43
C HIS A 86 -24.44 24.33 20.30
N GLN A 87 -25.65 23.80 20.20
CA GLN A 87 -26.05 22.61 20.94
C GLN A 87 -25.26 21.39 20.51
N LEU A 88 -25.03 21.18 19.20
CA LEU A 88 -24.22 20.09 18.68
C LEU A 88 -22.80 20.10 19.24
N ILE A 89 -22.15 21.28 19.22
CA ILE A 89 -20.79 21.41 19.75
C ILE A 89 -20.78 21.13 21.24
N HIS A 90 -21.66 21.74 22.02
CA HIS A 90 -21.77 21.56 23.45
C HIS A 90 -21.98 20.09 23.84
N ASP A 91 -22.95 19.43 23.22
CA ASP A 91 -23.27 18.02 23.50
C ASP A 91 -22.11 17.09 23.11
N PHE A 92 -21.38 17.42 22.05
CA PHE A 92 -20.21 16.65 21.64
C PHE A 92 -19.08 16.75 22.67
N TYR A 93 -18.77 17.96 23.15
CA TYR A 93 -17.75 18.15 24.20
C TYR A 93 -18.18 17.57 25.53
N ALA A 94 -19.44 17.69 25.93
CA ALA A 94 -19.97 17.07 27.13
C ALA A 94 -19.83 15.55 27.11
N LYS A 95 -20.00 14.93 25.94
CA LYS A 95 -19.94 13.47 25.78
C LYS A 95 -18.54 12.91 25.55
N TYR A 96 -17.66 13.64 24.87
CA TYR A 96 -16.38 13.13 24.39
C TYR A 96 -15.17 13.99 24.81
N GLY A 97 -15.37 15.11 25.48
CA GLY A 97 -14.36 16.09 25.85
C GLY A 97 -13.53 15.76 27.11
N ASP A 98 -13.72 14.58 27.71
CA ASP A 98 -13.12 14.20 29.01
C ASP A 98 -11.57 14.04 29.00
N GLY A 99 -10.93 14.15 27.82
CA GLY A 99 -9.46 14.09 27.70
C GLY A 99 -8.82 12.76 28.07
N SER A 100 -9.60 11.79 28.55
CA SER A 100 -9.10 10.52 29.13
C SER A 100 -8.44 9.58 28.11
N LYS A 101 -8.75 9.74 26.83
CA LYS A 101 -8.19 8.90 25.76
C LYS A 101 -6.95 9.52 25.14
N PRO A 102 -5.87 8.76 24.91
CA PRO A 102 -4.69 9.25 24.23
C PRO A 102 -5.02 9.73 22.81
N PHE A 103 -4.27 10.74 22.34
CA PHE A 103 -4.41 11.21 20.95
C PHE A 103 -4.08 10.09 19.97
N SER A 104 -4.91 9.92 18.94
CA SER A 104 -4.55 9.06 17.82
C SER A 104 -3.35 9.65 17.07
N ARG A 105 -2.58 8.79 16.37
CA ARG A 105 -1.43 9.25 15.56
C ARG A 105 -1.84 10.30 14.53
N ASP A 106 -3.03 10.19 13.97
CA ASP A 106 -3.54 11.16 12.98
C ASP A 106 -3.83 12.51 13.62
N VAL A 107 -4.40 12.55 14.82
CA VAL A 107 -4.62 13.81 15.56
C VAL A 107 -3.30 14.50 15.90
N ILE A 108 -2.30 13.75 16.38
CA ILE A 108 -0.96 14.28 16.68
C ILE A 108 -0.33 14.88 15.39
N ARG A 109 -0.42 14.16 14.28
CA ARG A 109 0.12 14.60 12.99
C ARG A 109 -0.55 15.86 12.48
N VAL A 110 -1.88 15.92 12.49
CA VAL A 110 -2.64 17.10 12.05
C VAL A 110 -2.30 18.33 12.91
N ASN A 111 -2.21 18.14 14.23
CA ASN A 111 -1.84 19.22 15.14
C ASN A 111 -0.42 19.76 14.86
N ALA A 112 0.55 18.89 14.63
CA ALA A 112 1.92 19.27 14.30
C ALA A 112 2.00 20.03 12.95
N LEU A 113 1.28 19.55 11.92
CA LEU A 113 1.20 20.21 10.62
C LEU A 113 0.56 21.62 10.71
N ALA A 114 -0.54 21.72 11.47
CA ALA A 114 -1.21 23.02 11.68
C ALA A 114 -0.31 24.01 12.42
N GLU A 115 0.47 23.56 13.39
CA GLU A 115 1.42 24.39 14.12
C GLU A 115 2.57 24.87 13.24
N GLN A 116 3.11 23.99 12.40
CA GLN A 116 4.17 24.36 11.44
C GLN A 116 3.66 25.36 10.41
N ALA A 117 2.49 25.13 9.83
CA ALA A 117 1.89 26.02 8.85
C ALA A 117 1.54 27.41 9.44
N ALA A 118 1.05 27.47 10.69
CA ALA A 118 0.80 28.73 11.37
C ALA A 118 2.09 29.55 11.62
N LYS A 119 3.18 28.89 11.97
CA LYS A 119 4.51 29.54 12.12
C LYS A 119 5.01 30.11 10.79
N SER A 120 4.86 29.38 9.69
CA SER A 120 5.25 29.84 8.35
C SER A 120 4.44 31.06 7.87
N LEU A 121 3.14 31.10 8.18
CA LEU A 121 2.28 32.27 7.87
C LEU A 121 2.74 33.53 8.60
N LEU A 122 3.13 33.43 9.85
CA LEU A 122 3.58 34.58 10.67
C LEU A 122 5.00 35.03 10.29
N ALA A 123 5.84 34.14 9.76
CA ALA A 123 7.17 34.48 9.26
C ALA A 123 7.15 35.26 7.91
N GLY A 124 5.97 35.44 7.31
CA GLY A 124 5.81 36.20 6.07
C GLY A 124 6.13 35.42 4.78
N ASP A 125 6.37 34.14 4.88
CA ASP A 125 6.73 33.25 3.75
C ASP A 125 5.52 32.84 2.88
N CYS A 126 4.27 33.15 3.31
CA CYS A 126 3.04 32.86 2.56
C CYS A 126 2.05 34.01 2.51
N LYS A 127 1.63 34.41 1.30
CA LYS A 127 0.74 35.54 1.03
C LYS A 127 -0.76 35.20 1.08
N SER A 128 -1.28 34.54 2.04
CA SER A 128 -2.68 34.48 2.50
C SER A 128 -3.15 33.08 2.95
N PRO A 129 -4.04 32.97 3.97
CA PRO A 129 -4.59 31.72 4.47
C PRO A 129 -5.50 30.97 3.48
N GLU A 130 -6.03 31.66 2.48
CA GLU A 130 -6.98 31.10 1.50
C GLU A 130 -6.32 30.14 0.48
N ARG A 131 -4.99 30.16 0.36
CA ARG A 131 -4.23 29.26 -0.52
C ARG A 131 -3.73 27.98 0.15
N LEU A 132 -4.01 27.79 1.42
CA LEU A 132 -3.58 26.60 2.18
C LEU A 132 -4.60 25.44 2.16
N THR A 133 -5.64 25.54 1.32
CA THR A 133 -6.57 24.44 1.10
C THR A 133 -5.95 23.40 0.19
N GLY A 134 -5.59 22.31 0.79
CA GLY A 134 -5.55 20.91 0.29
C GLY A 134 -4.65 20.53 -0.87
N SER A 135 -4.40 21.34 -1.84
CA SER A 135 -3.53 20.97 -2.97
C SER A 135 -2.08 21.46 -2.84
N ASN A 136 -1.77 22.33 -1.89
CA ASN A 136 -0.42 22.87 -1.67
C ASN A 136 0.18 22.49 -0.32
N LEU A 137 -0.50 21.65 0.49
CA LEU A 137 0.11 20.87 1.56
C LEU A 137 0.51 19.44 1.07
N CYS A 138 0.66 19.23 -0.22
CA CYS A 138 1.81 18.47 -0.64
C CYS A 138 2.97 19.09 0.12
N VAL A 139 3.64 18.31 0.98
CA VAL A 139 4.99 18.61 1.37
C VAL A 139 5.55 19.49 0.27
N GLN A 140 5.81 20.79 0.56
CA GLN A 140 6.88 21.43 -0.12
C GLN A 140 8.08 20.52 0.22
N SER A 141 8.25 19.44 -0.55
CA SER A 141 9.57 19.16 -1.04
C SER A 141 10.03 20.57 -1.44
N SER A 142 10.97 21.12 -0.67
CA SER A 142 11.72 22.27 -1.12
C SER A 142 11.84 22.09 -2.61
N GLU A 143 11.32 23.02 -3.43
CA GLU A 143 11.38 22.90 -4.90
C GLU A 143 12.82 22.80 -5.40
N ASP A 144 13.77 22.66 -4.49
CA ASP A 144 15.22 22.52 -4.68
C ASP A 144 15.79 21.17 -4.19
N GLU A 145 15.02 20.24 -3.59
CA GLU A 145 15.46 18.85 -3.53
C GLU A 145 15.09 18.16 -4.83
N GLU A 146 15.84 18.47 -5.86
CA GLU A 146 15.86 17.70 -7.10
C GLU A 146 16.26 16.28 -6.72
N TYR A 147 15.28 15.37 -6.64
CA TYR A 147 15.58 13.97 -6.44
C TYR A 147 16.56 13.54 -7.53
N PRO A 148 17.67 12.91 -7.18
CA PRO A 148 18.63 12.50 -8.17
C PRO A 148 17.94 11.69 -9.26
N ALA A 149 18.21 11.99 -10.51
CA ALA A 149 17.66 11.26 -11.63
C ALA A 149 17.89 9.76 -11.42
N PRO A 150 16.93 8.89 -11.73
CA PRO A 150 17.11 7.46 -11.57
C PRO A 150 18.34 7.01 -12.37
N PRO A 151 19.14 6.07 -11.86
CA PRO A 151 20.31 5.60 -12.56
C PRO A 151 19.89 5.02 -13.92
N PRO A 152 20.66 5.27 -14.99
CA PRO A 152 20.36 4.71 -16.30
C PRO A 152 20.45 3.18 -16.25
N MET A 153 19.74 2.51 -17.15
CA MET A 153 19.83 1.06 -17.30
C MET A 153 21.30 0.65 -17.52
N PRO A 154 21.77 -0.43 -16.85
CA PRO A 154 23.12 -0.94 -17.07
C PRO A 154 23.36 -1.25 -18.54
N LYS A 155 24.50 -0.82 -19.08
CA LYS A 155 24.87 -1.09 -20.49
C LYS A 155 25.04 -2.58 -20.80
N LYS A 156 25.30 -3.40 -19.78
CA LYS A 156 25.48 -4.84 -19.91
C LYS A 156 24.54 -5.55 -18.94
N LEU A 157 23.61 -6.28 -19.49
CA LEU A 157 22.64 -7.10 -18.75
C LEU A 157 22.97 -8.59 -18.89
N PRO A 158 22.54 -9.44 -17.93
CA PRO A 158 22.51 -10.88 -18.14
C PRO A 158 21.69 -11.22 -19.39
N LYS A 159 22.17 -12.19 -20.19
CA LYS A 159 21.57 -12.48 -21.51
C LYS A 159 20.06 -12.78 -21.46
N LEU A 160 19.63 -13.51 -20.45
CA LEU A 160 18.20 -13.80 -20.25
C LEU A 160 17.37 -12.52 -20.01
N VAL A 161 17.88 -11.61 -19.17
CA VAL A 161 17.19 -10.33 -18.89
C VAL A 161 17.14 -9.48 -20.16
N GLU A 162 18.25 -9.37 -20.89
CA GLU A 162 18.33 -8.67 -22.17
C GLU A 162 17.29 -9.19 -23.17
N LEU A 163 17.18 -10.52 -23.31
CA LEU A 163 16.19 -11.15 -24.18
C LEU A 163 14.76 -10.83 -23.75
N LEU A 164 14.46 -10.99 -22.46
CA LEU A 164 13.10 -10.78 -21.92
C LEU A 164 12.60 -9.35 -22.10
N ILE A 165 13.50 -8.35 -22.02
CA ILE A 165 13.12 -6.95 -22.24
C ILE A 165 13.25 -6.48 -23.69
N SER A 166 13.83 -7.29 -24.58
CA SER A 166 14.18 -6.87 -25.96
C SER A 166 13.00 -6.44 -26.82
N LYS A 167 11.81 -6.93 -26.54
CA LYS A 167 10.58 -6.58 -27.27
C LYS A 167 9.77 -5.47 -26.58
N THR A 168 10.27 -4.97 -25.43
CA THR A 168 9.65 -3.93 -24.63
C THR A 168 10.20 -2.56 -25.07
N PRO A 169 9.34 -1.54 -25.28
CA PRO A 169 9.81 -0.17 -25.52
C PRO A 169 10.76 0.31 -24.44
N GLU A 170 11.75 1.12 -24.83
CA GLU A 170 12.84 1.55 -23.96
C GLU A 170 12.36 2.17 -22.64
N ILE A 171 11.33 3.01 -22.71
CA ILE A 171 10.70 3.65 -21.55
C ILE A 171 10.19 2.65 -20.49
N TYR A 172 9.79 1.43 -20.90
CA TYR A 172 9.26 0.40 -20.01
C TYR A 172 10.31 -0.63 -19.59
N GLN A 173 11.47 -0.68 -20.22
CA GLN A 173 12.50 -1.70 -19.96
C GLN A 173 12.95 -1.73 -18.48
N PRO A 174 13.17 -0.60 -17.77
CA PRO A 174 13.53 -0.64 -16.36
C PRO A 174 12.46 -1.31 -15.50
N ALA A 175 11.18 -0.96 -15.72
CA ALA A 175 10.06 -1.53 -14.98
C ALA A 175 9.93 -3.04 -15.25
N VAL A 176 10.04 -3.46 -16.51
CA VAL A 176 9.99 -4.89 -16.89
C VAL A 176 11.17 -5.64 -16.32
N ALA A 177 12.39 -5.09 -16.40
CA ALA A 177 13.60 -5.73 -15.85
C ALA A 177 13.47 -5.99 -14.34
N HIS A 178 12.85 -5.09 -13.58
CA HIS A 178 12.59 -5.32 -12.16
C HIS A 178 11.42 -6.30 -11.92
N ALA A 179 10.37 -6.21 -12.71
CA ALA A 179 9.17 -7.03 -12.51
C ALA A 179 9.36 -8.51 -12.85
N ILE A 180 10.31 -8.87 -13.72
CA ILE A 180 10.55 -10.28 -14.07
C ILE A 180 11.25 -11.08 -12.96
N PHE A 181 11.95 -10.45 -12.02
CA PHE A 181 12.73 -11.15 -11.02
C PHE A 181 11.93 -12.08 -10.11
N PRO A 182 10.75 -11.75 -9.57
CA PRO A 182 9.98 -12.69 -8.76
C PRO A 182 9.58 -13.95 -9.51
N SER A 183 9.18 -13.84 -10.77
CA SER A 183 8.84 -15.01 -11.59
C SER A 183 10.07 -15.86 -11.93
N LEU A 184 11.21 -15.25 -12.28
CA LEU A 184 12.48 -15.97 -12.47
C LEU A 184 12.93 -16.68 -11.18
N ALA A 185 12.85 -16.00 -10.05
CA ALA A 185 13.21 -16.55 -8.74
C ALA A 185 12.38 -17.79 -8.38
N THR A 186 11.13 -17.87 -8.87
CA THR A 186 10.25 -19.02 -8.62
C THR A 186 10.80 -20.34 -9.20
N HIS A 187 11.66 -20.27 -10.21
CA HIS A 187 12.36 -21.43 -10.76
C HIS A 187 13.59 -21.87 -9.96
N LEU A 188 14.09 -21.02 -9.05
CA LEU A 188 15.34 -21.26 -8.31
C LEU A 188 15.13 -22.07 -7.01
N TRP A 189 14.27 -23.09 -7.06
CA TRP A 189 14.07 -23.98 -5.92
C TRP A 189 15.35 -24.74 -5.56
N ARG A 190 15.60 -24.92 -4.25
CA ARG A 190 16.85 -25.49 -3.69
C ARG A 190 18.12 -24.69 -4.02
N THR A 191 18.01 -23.52 -4.64
CA THR A 191 19.14 -22.64 -4.87
C THR A 191 19.33 -21.75 -3.65
N ARG A 192 20.53 -21.80 -3.07
CA ARG A 192 20.90 -20.98 -1.90
C ARG A 192 22.20 -20.26 -2.17
N PHE A 193 22.32 -19.10 -1.61
CA PHE A 193 23.56 -18.31 -1.67
C PHE A 193 23.88 -17.75 -0.29
N ARG A 194 25.16 -17.66 0.03
CA ARG A 194 25.63 -17.05 1.26
C ARG A 194 25.88 -15.57 1.04
N TYR A 195 25.23 -14.74 1.82
CA TYR A 195 25.36 -13.28 1.75
C TYR A 195 26.46 -12.77 2.69
N ILE A 196 26.73 -11.45 2.70
CA ILE A 196 27.77 -10.81 3.54
C ILE A 196 27.54 -10.98 5.04
N ASP A 197 26.31 -11.24 5.48
CA ASP A 197 25.93 -11.59 6.84
C ASP A 197 26.30 -13.01 7.25
N ASN A 198 26.90 -13.77 6.33
CA ASN A 198 27.26 -15.18 6.47
C ASN A 198 26.08 -16.14 6.68
N VAL A 199 24.87 -15.70 6.34
CA VAL A 199 23.64 -16.51 6.38
C VAL A 199 23.31 -17.01 4.97
N GLU A 200 22.74 -18.22 4.88
CA GLU A 200 22.22 -18.75 3.62
C GLU A 200 20.85 -18.15 3.33
N HIS A 201 20.72 -17.58 2.14
CA HIS A 201 19.49 -16.97 1.64
C HIS A 201 18.94 -17.76 0.46
N GLU A 202 17.63 -17.70 0.29
CA GLU A 202 16.89 -18.21 -0.87
C GLU A 202 16.40 -17.05 -1.74
N ALA A 203 16.05 -17.32 -3.00
CA ALA A 203 15.65 -16.30 -3.95
C ALA A 203 14.18 -15.84 -3.73
N THR A 204 13.89 -15.25 -2.57
CA THR A 204 12.59 -14.64 -2.29
C THR A 204 12.59 -13.20 -2.76
N LEU A 205 11.77 -12.90 -3.76
CA LEU A 205 11.67 -11.58 -4.38
C LEU A 205 10.21 -11.15 -4.51
N MET A 206 9.97 -9.89 -4.21
CA MET A 206 8.66 -9.26 -4.22
C MET A 206 8.77 -7.93 -4.95
N THR A 207 7.95 -7.72 -5.96
CA THR A 207 8.00 -6.49 -6.74
C THR A 207 6.62 -5.85 -6.84
N CYS A 208 6.56 -4.55 -6.59
CA CYS A 208 5.36 -3.73 -6.76
C CYS A 208 5.61 -2.63 -7.79
N LEU A 209 4.90 -2.68 -8.92
CA LEU A 209 4.94 -1.68 -9.97
C LEU A 209 3.94 -0.57 -9.67
N LEU A 210 4.44 0.63 -9.46
CA LEU A 210 3.67 1.83 -9.19
C LEU A 210 3.69 2.74 -10.43
N ALA A 211 2.53 3.01 -11.02
CA ALA A 211 2.47 3.90 -12.18
C ALA A 211 1.10 4.58 -12.31
N GLY A 212 1.03 5.67 -13.03
CA GLY A 212 -0.21 6.39 -13.30
C GLY A 212 -1.29 5.54 -13.96
N THR A 213 -2.52 6.02 -13.99
CA THR A 213 -3.61 5.39 -14.75
C THR A 213 -3.31 5.52 -16.24
N GLY A 214 -3.41 4.40 -16.98
CA GLY A 214 -3.09 4.40 -18.41
C GLY A 214 -1.60 4.39 -18.76
N ALA A 215 -0.69 4.37 -17.78
CA ALA A 215 0.76 4.39 -18.00
C ALA A 215 1.36 3.11 -18.63
N GLY A 216 0.53 2.09 -18.95
CA GLY A 216 1.03 0.87 -19.59
C GLY A 216 1.58 -0.19 -18.62
N LYS A 217 1.05 -0.29 -17.40
CA LYS A 217 1.45 -1.31 -16.40
C LYS A 217 1.42 -2.75 -16.91
N SER A 218 0.61 -3.04 -17.93
CA SER A 218 0.55 -4.37 -18.56
C SER A 218 1.82 -4.77 -19.33
N CYS A 219 2.79 -3.86 -19.49
CA CYS A 219 4.07 -4.14 -20.16
C CYS A 219 4.83 -5.33 -19.55
N VAL A 220 4.64 -5.60 -18.25
CA VAL A 220 5.31 -6.68 -17.53
C VAL A 220 4.69 -8.05 -17.79
N GLN A 221 3.44 -8.11 -18.26
CA GLN A 221 2.67 -9.35 -18.32
C GLN A 221 3.26 -10.38 -19.28
N LYS A 222 3.56 -9.97 -20.51
CA LYS A 222 4.08 -10.89 -21.54
C LYS A 222 5.41 -11.57 -21.15
N PRO A 223 6.44 -10.85 -20.70
CA PRO A 223 7.65 -11.48 -20.19
C PRO A 223 7.40 -12.46 -19.04
N ILE A 224 6.54 -12.11 -18.08
CA ILE A 224 6.16 -12.99 -16.98
C ILE A 224 5.45 -14.25 -17.49
N ASP A 225 4.56 -14.12 -18.46
CA ASP A 225 3.85 -15.26 -19.06
C ASP A 225 4.81 -16.29 -19.68
N PHE A 226 5.87 -15.83 -20.36
CA PHE A 226 6.88 -16.72 -20.92
C PHE A 226 7.69 -17.42 -19.82
N ILE A 227 8.07 -16.70 -18.77
CA ILE A 227 8.81 -17.25 -17.64
C ILE A 227 7.99 -18.32 -16.93
N MET A 228 6.71 -18.07 -16.71
CA MET A 228 5.82 -18.94 -15.94
C MET A 228 5.18 -20.08 -16.74
N GLU A 229 5.41 -20.14 -18.05
CA GLU A 229 4.72 -21.08 -18.96
C GLU A 229 4.90 -22.56 -18.53
N ASP A 230 6.10 -22.96 -18.18
CA ASP A 230 6.40 -24.34 -17.76
C ASP A 230 5.78 -24.68 -16.41
N ILE A 231 5.85 -23.75 -15.44
CA ILE A 231 5.21 -23.91 -14.13
C ILE A 231 3.69 -24.07 -14.31
N ARG A 232 3.07 -23.22 -15.13
CA ARG A 232 1.63 -23.29 -15.40
C ARG A 232 1.20 -24.59 -16.06
N LYS A 233 2.02 -25.16 -16.94
CA LYS A 233 1.75 -26.48 -17.54
C LYS A 233 1.73 -27.58 -16.48
N ARG A 234 2.71 -27.63 -15.59
CA ARG A 234 2.73 -28.59 -14.46
C ARG A 234 1.59 -28.37 -13.48
N ASP A 235 1.31 -27.13 -13.15
CA ASP A 235 0.22 -26.77 -12.26
C ASP A 235 -1.13 -27.18 -12.84
N ALA A 236 -1.36 -27.00 -14.14
CA ALA A 236 -2.59 -27.43 -14.82
C ALA A 236 -2.85 -28.94 -14.69
N GLU A 237 -1.82 -29.78 -14.82
CA GLU A 237 -1.92 -31.23 -14.63
C GLU A 237 -2.28 -31.57 -13.17
N ASN A 238 -1.63 -30.93 -12.22
CA ASN A 238 -1.88 -31.15 -10.79
C ASN A 238 -3.26 -30.62 -10.36
N LEU A 239 -3.69 -29.47 -10.87
CA LEU A 239 -5.03 -28.94 -10.66
C LEU A 239 -6.12 -29.87 -11.23
N LYS A 240 -5.87 -30.48 -12.38
CA LYS A 240 -6.77 -31.48 -12.97
C LYS A 240 -6.90 -32.71 -12.04
N ARG A 241 -5.79 -33.25 -11.55
CA ARG A 241 -5.77 -34.38 -10.57
C ARG A 241 -6.51 -34.02 -9.28
N GLU A 242 -6.31 -32.82 -8.77
CA GLU A 242 -7.01 -32.33 -7.57
C GLU A 242 -8.52 -32.23 -7.81
N LYS A 243 -8.93 -31.69 -8.96
CA LYS A 243 -10.33 -31.55 -9.35
C LYS A 243 -11.01 -32.92 -9.49
N GLU A 244 -10.39 -33.86 -10.18
CA GLU A 244 -10.90 -35.22 -10.33
C GLU A 244 -11.12 -35.91 -8.97
N TRP A 245 -10.18 -35.72 -8.05
CA TRP A 245 -10.33 -36.23 -6.68
C TRP A 245 -11.50 -35.55 -5.95
N LYS A 246 -11.65 -34.24 -6.04
CA LYS A 246 -12.77 -33.50 -5.42
C LYS A 246 -14.12 -33.94 -5.99
N ASP A 247 -14.22 -34.09 -7.30
CA ASP A 247 -15.43 -34.56 -7.97
C ASP A 247 -15.80 -35.99 -7.58
N GLU A 248 -14.82 -36.87 -7.43
CA GLU A 248 -15.03 -38.25 -6.93
C GLU A 248 -15.52 -38.22 -5.49
N MET A 249 -14.94 -37.41 -4.63
CA MET A 249 -15.35 -37.26 -3.23
C MET A 249 -16.77 -36.74 -3.09
N MET A 250 -17.19 -35.79 -3.94
CA MET A 250 -18.56 -35.29 -3.95
C MET A 250 -19.57 -36.35 -4.38
N ARG A 251 -19.24 -37.20 -5.36
CA ARG A 251 -20.12 -38.25 -5.87
C ARG A 251 -20.35 -39.39 -4.87
N LYS A 252 -19.37 -39.70 -4.05
CA LYS A 252 -19.42 -40.86 -3.11
C LYS A 252 -20.23 -40.63 -1.83
N GLY A 253 -20.62 -39.39 -1.52
CA GLY A 253 -21.34 -39.06 -0.29
C GLY A 253 -20.55 -39.36 1.01
N ALA A 254 -21.15 -39.06 2.17
CA ALA A 254 -20.43 -39.03 3.46
C ALA A 254 -19.98 -40.39 4.00
N ASN A 255 -20.52 -41.53 3.52
CA ASN A 255 -20.40 -42.83 4.15
C ASN A 255 -19.59 -43.89 3.39
N LYS A 256 -18.84 -43.54 2.35
CA LYS A 256 -17.99 -44.50 1.63
C LYS A 256 -16.52 -44.18 1.77
N ASP A 257 -15.66 -45.20 1.63
CA ASP A 257 -14.20 -45.08 1.76
C ASP A 257 -13.65 -43.81 1.12
N LYS A 258 -13.21 -42.91 1.98
CA LYS A 258 -12.65 -41.65 1.54
C LYS A 258 -11.29 -41.91 0.89
N ARG A 259 -11.22 -41.74 -0.43
CA ARG A 259 -9.94 -41.78 -1.14
C ARG A 259 -9.04 -40.69 -0.60
N LYS A 260 -7.82 -41.05 -0.24
CA LYS A 260 -6.81 -40.05 0.18
C LYS A 260 -6.59 -39.03 -0.91
N ARG A 261 -6.34 -37.77 -0.51
CA ARG A 261 -5.92 -36.74 -1.41
C ARG A 261 -4.69 -37.20 -2.21
N PRO A 262 -4.60 -36.91 -3.53
CA PRO A 262 -3.44 -37.31 -4.33
C PRO A 262 -2.15 -36.73 -3.74
N GLU A 263 -1.11 -37.57 -3.70
CA GLU A 263 0.21 -37.15 -3.26
C GLU A 263 0.94 -36.34 -4.36
N ASN A 264 1.91 -35.55 -3.96
CA ASN A 264 2.75 -34.74 -4.85
C ASN A 264 1.95 -33.77 -5.75
N LEU A 265 0.97 -33.09 -5.16
CA LEU A 265 0.23 -31.99 -5.79
C LEU A 265 1.03 -30.68 -5.68
N ILE A 266 2.12 -30.56 -6.42
CA ILE A 266 2.91 -29.33 -6.46
C ILE A 266 2.18 -28.33 -7.37
N ILE A 267 1.60 -27.28 -6.77
CA ILE A 267 0.95 -26.17 -7.47
C ILE A 267 1.63 -24.91 -6.96
N GLN A 268 2.34 -24.22 -7.86
CA GLN A 268 3.19 -23.07 -7.52
C GLN A 268 2.49 -21.73 -7.77
N GLU A 269 1.77 -21.60 -8.86
CA GLU A 269 1.00 -20.37 -9.10
C GLU A 269 -0.32 -20.41 -8.35
N ILE A 270 -0.53 -19.46 -7.46
CA ILE A 270 -1.68 -19.40 -6.56
C ILE A 270 -2.43 -18.08 -6.70
N ASP A 271 -3.73 -18.13 -6.45
CA ASP A 271 -4.54 -16.92 -6.33
C ASP A 271 -4.36 -16.29 -4.94
N ALA A 272 -4.47 -14.96 -4.85
CA ALA A 272 -4.47 -14.28 -3.55
C ALA A 272 -5.73 -14.56 -2.73
N ASP A 273 -6.86 -14.87 -3.38
CA ASP A 273 -8.11 -15.21 -2.68
C ASP A 273 -8.07 -16.65 -2.17
N MET A 274 -7.39 -16.85 -1.05
CA MET A 274 -7.39 -18.12 -0.34
C MET A 274 -7.42 -17.92 1.17
N THR A 275 -7.87 -18.97 1.86
CA THR A 275 -7.80 -18.98 3.32
C THR A 275 -6.40 -19.29 3.79
N ASN A 276 -6.06 -18.83 5.00
CA ASN A 276 -4.75 -19.10 5.59
C ASN A 276 -4.43 -20.63 5.72
N PRO A 277 -5.36 -21.53 6.12
CA PRO A 277 -5.11 -22.97 6.04
C PRO A 277 -4.80 -23.49 4.64
N ALA A 278 -5.46 -22.95 3.61
CA ALA A 278 -5.18 -23.32 2.22
C ALA A 278 -3.78 -22.88 1.80
N PHE A 279 -3.33 -21.69 2.21
CA PHE A 279 -1.98 -21.18 1.96
C PHE A 279 -0.92 -22.09 2.62
N VAL A 280 -1.10 -22.46 3.89
CA VAL A 280 -0.19 -23.39 4.59
C VAL A 280 -0.14 -24.75 3.90
N MET A 281 -1.29 -25.28 3.50
CA MET A 281 -1.37 -26.57 2.79
C MET A 281 -0.64 -26.49 1.43
N ARG A 282 -0.87 -25.45 0.63
CA ARG A 282 -0.16 -25.24 -0.65
C ARG A 282 1.34 -25.12 -0.46
N THR A 283 1.78 -24.41 0.58
CA THR A 283 3.21 -24.28 0.92
C THR A 283 3.81 -25.64 1.29
N ALA A 284 3.10 -26.45 2.08
CA ALA A 284 3.53 -27.81 2.44
C ALA A 284 3.61 -28.72 1.21
N GLU A 285 2.58 -28.72 0.37
CA GLU A 285 2.50 -29.51 -0.87
C GLU A 285 3.57 -29.08 -1.91
N ALA A 286 3.89 -27.80 -1.97
CA ALA A 286 4.95 -27.27 -2.85
C ALA A 286 6.35 -27.74 -2.42
N LYS A 287 6.49 -28.28 -1.21
CA LYS A 287 7.77 -28.74 -0.63
C LYS A 287 8.76 -27.58 -0.58
N GLU A 288 9.87 -27.66 -1.29
CA GLU A 288 10.88 -26.59 -1.33
C GLU A 288 10.71 -25.62 -2.52
N HIS A 289 9.66 -25.80 -3.33
CA HIS A 289 9.37 -24.86 -4.42
C HIS A 289 8.75 -23.58 -3.90
N PHE A 290 9.01 -22.50 -4.62
CA PHE A 290 8.39 -21.21 -4.35
C PHE A 290 6.95 -21.19 -4.85
N LEU A 291 6.04 -20.70 -4.03
CA LEU A 291 4.73 -20.25 -4.47
C LEU A 291 4.88 -18.88 -5.18
N TYR A 292 4.00 -18.61 -6.12
CA TYR A 292 4.01 -17.37 -6.89
C TYR A 292 2.60 -16.84 -7.08
N THR A 293 2.45 -15.51 -7.05
CA THR A 293 1.22 -14.86 -7.50
C THR A 293 1.51 -13.56 -8.26
N SER A 294 0.69 -13.28 -9.26
CA SER A 294 0.72 -12.03 -10.02
C SER A 294 -0.60 -11.30 -9.86
N LEU A 295 -0.55 -10.08 -9.35
CA LEU A 295 -1.71 -9.28 -8.99
C LEU A 295 -1.80 -8.03 -9.86
N ASN A 296 -2.93 -7.82 -10.49
CA ASN A 296 -3.19 -6.60 -11.26
C ASN A 296 -3.39 -5.37 -10.35
N GLU A 297 -3.79 -5.60 -9.09
CA GLU A 297 -3.99 -4.58 -8.07
C GLU A 297 -3.50 -5.08 -6.72
N ILE A 298 -2.74 -4.24 -6.02
CA ILE A 298 -2.10 -4.61 -4.74
C ILE A 298 -3.08 -5.01 -3.64
N ASP A 299 -4.29 -4.43 -3.63
CA ASP A 299 -5.31 -4.73 -2.63
C ASP A 299 -5.95 -6.11 -2.77
N GLN A 300 -5.68 -6.84 -3.86
CA GLN A 300 -6.05 -8.25 -3.98
C GLN A 300 -5.41 -9.10 -2.88
N PHE A 301 -4.27 -8.68 -2.31
CA PHE A 301 -3.70 -9.35 -1.12
C PHE A 301 -4.60 -9.30 0.11
N ASP A 302 -5.53 -8.37 0.20
CA ASP A 302 -6.49 -8.31 1.32
C ASP A 302 -7.48 -9.49 1.27
N ALA A 303 -7.55 -10.21 0.15
CA ALA A 303 -8.31 -11.44 0.01
C ALA A 303 -7.63 -12.66 0.68
N LEU A 304 -6.33 -12.59 0.98
CA LEU A 304 -5.63 -13.60 1.78
C LEU A 304 -6.13 -13.54 3.22
N LYS A 305 -7.17 -14.33 3.50
CA LYS A 305 -7.97 -14.25 4.73
C LYS A 305 -7.22 -14.81 5.94
N GLY A 306 -7.03 -13.95 6.93
CA GLY A 306 -6.47 -14.29 8.23
C GLY A 306 -6.85 -13.23 9.26
N SER A 307 -6.42 -13.39 10.52
CA SER A 307 -6.60 -12.38 11.54
C SER A 307 -5.60 -11.22 11.37
N GLY A 308 -6.07 -9.99 11.39
CA GLY A 308 -5.22 -8.80 11.28
C GLY A 308 -4.60 -8.62 9.88
N LEU A 309 -3.39 -8.11 9.83
CA LEU A 309 -2.63 -7.82 8.60
C LEU A 309 -1.80 -9.03 8.16
N GLN A 310 -2.46 -10.19 8.00
CA GLN A 310 -1.82 -11.48 7.74
C GLN A 310 -0.95 -11.50 6.48
N GLN A 311 -1.39 -10.85 5.40
CA GLN A 311 -0.63 -10.76 4.16
C GLN A 311 0.74 -10.11 4.36
N PHE A 312 0.84 -9.06 5.15
CA PHE A 312 2.12 -8.40 5.44
C PHE A 312 3.04 -9.26 6.31
N ARG A 313 2.46 -10.02 7.25
CA ARG A 313 3.21 -10.98 8.05
C ARG A 313 3.80 -12.10 7.17
N ILE A 314 3.03 -12.61 6.21
CA ILE A 314 3.51 -13.61 5.25
C ILE A 314 4.66 -13.05 4.40
N MET A 315 4.56 -11.79 3.93
CA MET A 315 5.64 -11.12 3.18
C MET A 315 6.93 -11.06 3.99
N CYS A 316 6.87 -10.65 5.26
CA CYS A 316 8.05 -10.61 6.13
C CYS A 316 8.65 -12.00 6.34
N LEU A 317 7.81 -12.99 6.67
CA LEU A 317 8.27 -14.36 6.92
C LEU A 317 8.86 -15.03 5.68
N ALA A 318 8.34 -14.70 4.49
CA ALA A 318 8.87 -15.22 3.24
C ALA A 318 10.27 -14.68 2.93
N PHE A 319 10.51 -13.41 3.24
CA PHE A 319 11.80 -12.77 2.97
C PHE A 319 12.91 -13.25 3.91
N ASP A 320 12.59 -13.45 5.18
CA ASP A 320 13.57 -13.82 6.20
C ASP A 320 13.78 -15.36 6.20
N THR A 321 14.96 -15.81 5.80
CA THR A 321 15.30 -17.22 5.65
C THR A 321 15.10 -18.02 6.95
N GLY A 322 14.54 -19.20 6.84
CA GLY A 322 14.38 -20.15 7.96
C GLY A 322 13.20 -19.88 8.87
N ASN A 323 12.38 -18.86 8.61
CA ASN A 323 11.20 -18.58 9.38
C ASN A 323 10.13 -19.67 9.19
N LEU A 324 9.66 -20.21 10.31
CA LEU A 324 8.59 -21.20 10.33
C LEU A 324 7.24 -20.53 10.57
N TYR A 325 6.30 -20.87 9.72
CA TYR A 325 4.92 -20.47 9.83
C TYR A 325 4.03 -21.71 9.99
N GLY A 326 3.08 -21.65 10.88
CA GLY A 326 2.24 -22.81 11.13
C GLY A 326 0.88 -22.47 11.69
N GLN A 327 -0.05 -23.39 11.52
CA GLN A 327 -1.33 -23.38 12.20
C GLN A 327 -1.50 -24.69 12.96
N THR A 328 -1.89 -24.56 14.22
CA THR A 328 -2.30 -25.71 15.03
C THR A 328 -3.81 -25.62 15.24
N ARG A 329 -4.54 -26.61 14.73
CA ARG A 329 -5.99 -26.75 14.95
C ARG A 329 -6.31 -28.17 15.35
N VAL A 330 -7.23 -28.33 16.30
CA VAL A 330 -7.56 -29.63 16.91
C VAL A 330 -8.62 -30.43 16.14
N GLY A 331 -9.25 -29.83 15.11
CA GLY A 331 -10.29 -30.49 14.33
C GLY A 331 -9.75 -31.61 13.41
N THR A 332 -10.46 -32.70 13.27
CA THR A 332 -10.04 -33.88 12.48
C THR A 332 -9.80 -33.63 10.99
N GLN A 333 -10.27 -32.53 10.45
CA GLN A 333 -10.09 -32.10 9.04
C GLN A 333 -9.23 -30.86 8.91
N SER A 334 -8.56 -30.44 9.97
CA SER A 334 -7.77 -29.22 9.96
C SER A 334 -6.32 -29.49 9.58
N VAL A 335 -5.75 -28.55 8.83
CA VAL A 335 -4.32 -28.54 8.52
C VAL A 335 -3.56 -28.17 9.79
N THR A 336 -2.68 -29.05 10.26
CA THR A 336 -1.76 -28.81 11.36
C THR A 336 -0.36 -29.05 10.85
N GLU A 337 0.25 -28.02 10.29
CA GLU A 337 1.60 -28.11 9.74
C GLU A 337 2.41 -26.84 10.05
N ARG A 338 3.73 -27.04 10.12
CA ARG A 338 4.72 -25.98 10.14
C ARG A 338 5.49 -25.97 8.83
N VAL A 339 5.50 -24.84 8.14
CA VAL A 339 6.11 -24.69 6.84
C VAL A 339 7.09 -23.52 6.82
N THR A 340 8.13 -23.62 6.04
CA THR A 340 8.94 -22.46 5.64
C THR A 340 8.25 -21.80 4.47
N ILE A 341 7.91 -20.51 4.62
CA ILE A 341 7.25 -19.78 3.54
C ILE A 341 8.28 -19.43 2.47
N ARG A 342 8.04 -19.91 1.25
CA ARG A 342 8.75 -19.56 0.02
C ARG A 342 7.73 -18.95 -0.92
N PHE A 343 7.70 -17.63 -1.02
CA PHE A 343 6.64 -16.94 -1.71
C PHE A 343 7.17 -15.71 -2.46
N ASN A 344 7.07 -15.76 -3.77
CA ASN A 344 7.41 -14.69 -4.69
C ASN A 344 6.14 -14.06 -5.26
N TRP A 345 6.15 -12.78 -5.53
CA TRP A 345 4.99 -12.15 -6.14
C TRP A 345 5.31 -10.88 -6.92
N ASN A 346 4.45 -10.62 -7.89
CA ASN A 346 4.35 -9.34 -8.60
C ASN A 346 3.01 -8.70 -8.29
N ALA A 347 3.01 -7.40 -8.09
CA ALA A 347 1.78 -6.62 -8.02
C ALA A 347 1.94 -5.33 -8.81
N SER A 348 0.85 -4.82 -9.34
CA SER A 348 0.81 -3.49 -9.93
C SER A 348 -0.31 -2.67 -9.30
N THR A 349 -0.13 -1.35 -9.25
CA THR A 349 -1.18 -0.45 -8.77
C THR A 349 -0.89 0.99 -9.17
N THR A 350 -1.84 1.89 -8.95
CA THR A 350 -1.58 3.32 -9.08
C THR A 350 -0.73 3.83 -7.92
N ILE A 351 0.07 4.88 -8.14
CA ILE A 351 0.95 5.47 -7.13
C ILE A 351 0.14 5.83 -5.87
N HIS A 352 -0.97 6.53 -6.03
CA HIS A 352 -1.82 6.95 -4.90
C HIS A 352 -2.39 5.75 -4.11
N LYS A 353 -2.88 4.71 -4.82
CA LYS A 353 -3.41 3.51 -4.19
C LYS A 353 -2.31 2.72 -3.47
N GLY A 354 -1.12 2.62 -4.06
CA GLY A 354 0.04 1.98 -3.44
C GLY A 354 0.47 2.68 -2.15
N ILE A 355 0.61 4.01 -2.17
CA ILE A 355 0.91 4.80 -0.97
C ILE A 355 -0.13 4.56 0.12
N LYS A 356 -1.43 4.61 -0.21
CA LYS A 356 -2.51 4.35 0.74
C LYS A 356 -2.47 2.92 1.29
N TYR A 357 -2.18 1.93 0.46
CA TYR A 357 -2.10 0.53 0.85
C TYR A 357 -0.97 0.29 1.84
N PHE A 358 0.25 0.72 1.50
CA PHE A 358 1.44 0.48 2.32
C PHE A 358 1.55 1.42 3.53
N LYS A 359 0.82 2.56 3.55
CA LYS A 359 0.77 3.45 4.72
C LYS A 359 0.36 2.71 6.00
N ARG A 360 -0.39 1.63 5.89
CA ARG A 360 -0.82 0.78 7.01
C ARG A 360 0.35 0.10 7.74
N VAL A 361 1.48 -0.07 7.07
CA VAL A 361 2.62 -0.89 7.53
C VAL A 361 3.99 -0.25 7.27
N LEU A 362 4.06 1.07 7.14
CA LEU A 362 5.31 1.78 6.85
C LEU A 362 6.41 1.51 7.89
N THR A 363 6.02 1.29 9.15
CA THR A 363 6.96 1.04 10.26
C THR A 363 7.17 -0.44 10.58
N ASP A 364 6.40 -1.34 9.94
CA ASP A 364 6.30 -2.74 10.37
C ASP A 364 7.17 -3.70 9.51
N GLY A 365 8.06 -3.16 8.68
CA GLY A 365 9.07 -3.91 7.94
C GLY A 365 8.69 -4.47 6.57
N PRO A 366 7.41 -4.68 6.15
CA PRO A 366 7.13 -5.22 4.81
C PRO A 366 7.67 -4.36 3.68
N VAL A 367 7.56 -3.02 3.81
CA VAL A 367 7.98 -2.06 2.77
C VAL A 367 9.47 -2.17 2.44
N SER A 368 10.32 -2.42 3.44
CA SER A 368 11.77 -2.58 3.23
C SER A 368 12.17 -3.87 2.48
N ARG A 369 11.24 -4.80 2.31
CA ARG A 369 11.44 -6.10 1.67
C ARG A 369 10.88 -6.19 0.25
N ILE A 370 10.22 -5.11 -0.20
CA ILE A 370 9.58 -5.05 -1.52
C ILE A 370 10.42 -4.18 -2.45
N ASN A 371 10.67 -4.68 -3.64
CA ASN A 371 11.25 -3.90 -4.72
C ASN A 371 10.15 -3.07 -5.39
N PHE A 372 10.22 -1.74 -5.25
CA PHE A 372 9.32 -0.83 -5.91
C PHE A 372 9.93 -0.36 -7.23
N CYS A 373 9.15 -0.46 -8.29
CA CYS A 373 9.52 0.08 -9.59
C CYS A 373 8.40 0.95 -10.14
N THR A 374 8.77 1.89 -11.02
CA THR A 374 7.82 2.86 -11.58
C THR A 374 7.97 2.94 -13.09
N ILE A 375 6.91 3.38 -13.74
CA ILE A 375 6.93 3.80 -15.15
C ILE A 375 6.83 5.32 -15.15
N PRO A 376 7.70 6.03 -15.86
CA PRO A 376 7.62 7.49 -16.00
C PRO A 376 6.26 7.91 -16.56
N GLU A 377 5.76 9.04 -16.12
CA GLU A 377 4.60 9.67 -16.74
C GLU A 377 4.99 10.17 -18.13
N ARG A 378 4.08 10.07 -19.08
CA ARG A 378 4.25 10.59 -20.44
C ARG A 378 3.53 11.91 -20.56
N ASP A 379 4.10 12.82 -21.33
CA ASP A 379 3.47 14.08 -21.63
C ASP A 379 2.27 13.89 -22.59
N ILE A 380 1.31 14.82 -22.51
CA ILE A 380 0.15 14.81 -23.39
C ILE A 380 0.63 15.09 -24.83
N GLY A 381 0.36 14.16 -25.73
CA GLY A 381 0.74 14.26 -27.14
C GLY A 381 1.98 13.49 -27.54
N GLU A 382 2.65 12.80 -26.58
CA GLU A 382 3.70 11.85 -26.92
C GLU A 382 3.14 10.60 -27.61
N ASP A 383 3.93 10.09 -28.58
CA ASP A 383 3.58 8.87 -29.32
C ASP A 383 3.45 7.67 -28.37
N ILE A 384 2.49 6.80 -28.70
CA ILE A 384 2.29 5.54 -27.95
C ILE A 384 3.49 4.64 -28.21
N PRO A 385 4.21 4.17 -27.19
CA PRO A 385 5.34 3.28 -27.36
C PRO A 385 4.93 1.97 -28.06
N VAL A 386 5.68 1.58 -29.09
CA VAL A 386 5.40 0.39 -29.89
C VAL A 386 6.23 -0.79 -29.38
N TYR A 387 5.56 -1.91 -29.13
CA TYR A 387 6.20 -3.16 -28.72
C TYR A 387 6.73 -3.93 -29.93
N GLY A 388 7.81 -4.66 -29.76
CA GLY A 388 8.23 -5.70 -30.70
C GLY A 388 7.28 -6.91 -30.66
N THR A 389 7.43 -7.77 -31.65
CA THR A 389 6.62 -8.99 -31.76
C THR A 389 7.14 -10.11 -30.87
N TYR A 390 6.26 -10.70 -30.09
CA TYR A 390 6.52 -11.90 -29.29
C TYR A 390 6.11 -13.15 -30.10
N ASP A 391 6.94 -13.50 -31.09
CA ASP A 391 6.74 -14.60 -32.02
C ASP A 391 7.45 -15.89 -31.59
N ASP A 392 7.40 -16.91 -32.46
CA ASP A 392 8.06 -18.19 -32.20
C ASP A 392 9.59 -18.06 -32.21
N GLU A 393 10.15 -17.13 -32.97
CA GLU A 393 11.59 -16.85 -32.94
C GLU A 393 12.01 -16.33 -31.55
N PHE A 394 11.25 -15.37 -31.01
CA PHE A 394 11.47 -14.90 -29.66
C PHE A 394 11.36 -16.04 -28.64
N ARG A 395 10.31 -16.87 -28.72
CA ARG A 395 10.12 -18.03 -27.85
C ARG A 395 11.30 -19.00 -27.95
N ASN A 396 11.76 -19.32 -29.15
CA ASN A 396 12.90 -20.21 -29.36
C ASN A 396 14.19 -19.65 -28.81
N SER A 397 14.39 -18.32 -28.83
CA SER A 397 15.57 -17.68 -28.23
C SER A 397 15.63 -17.79 -26.71
N LEU A 398 14.47 -17.94 -26.04
CA LEU A 398 14.38 -18.10 -24.59
C LEU A 398 14.62 -19.55 -24.12
N LYS A 399 14.31 -20.56 -24.94
CA LYS A 399 14.40 -21.98 -24.59
C LYS A 399 15.70 -22.38 -23.90
N PRO A 400 16.90 -22.01 -24.39
CA PRO A 400 18.15 -22.41 -23.75
C PRO A 400 18.34 -21.92 -22.30
N TYR A 401 17.49 -21.00 -21.85
CA TYR A 401 17.58 -20.38 -20.53
C TYR A 401 16.42 -20.78 -19.60
N ILE A 402 15.32 -21.25 -20.15
CA ILE A 402 14.08 -21.53 -19.43
C ILE A 402 13.78 -23.03 -19.34
N ASP A 403 14.13 -23.81 -20.37
CA ASP A 403 13.92 -25.25 -20.43
C ASP A 403 15.08 -25.99 -19.71
N ASN A 404 15.16 -25.87 -18.39
CA ASN A 404 16.12 -26.62 -17.55
C ASN A 404 15.46 -27.71 -16.74
#